data_58c91710fc4cb854e8e45cbca67c92b4
#
_entry.id   58c91710fc4cb854e8e45cbca67c92b4
#
_cell.length_a   1.000
_cell.length_b   1.000
_cell.length_c   1.000
_cell.angle_alpha   90.00
_cell.angle_beta   90.00
_cell.angle_gamma   90.00
#
_symmetry.space_group_name_H-M   'P 1'
#
loop_
_entity.id
_entity.type
_entity.pdbx_description
1 polymer ?
#
loop_
_entity_poly.entity_id
_entity_poly.type
_entity_poly.pdbx_seq_one_letter_code
_entity_poly.pdbx_strand_id
1 'polypeptide(L)'
;MITPNWLSDELDILQTHKELQESILRDITRRILKTDFTVTDTAAWQTEKLQQSGMVYKDIIKEISKETEKSNREIRQAFKDAGIEIFRYDESELEAAGEIPKEFAAMSPAMKTIMTAALKKVTKEVRNLTGTTAVTSQSSFIRACDLAHMQIVSGAFSYTDAIKMAIKSAAKDGVTVVYPSGHKSSLDAAVRRAVLSGVNQTTGKLVEMRADETGHDLMQLSAHSGAREDHAAWQGKIVSRSGRKGYLSLDDIGYGSVTGFMGANCRHTWFIFYEDISKNAYTEEQLEAFRNETVTYDGEAIPIREALDRQRAMERSIRRSKQELVMFDEAIKNLSDNDKIAMRVEFDNAAVKLKSKEAKLKDYCEKTGLRRDRNREQVFAAETENGIRAWGKSANQKAVQAAQKHYDIWRKSIGADDTPKTLAKYYEMKYNNKTEYELLERYAKSVESGAMTPLINYSGFKSLINEINEQIVGISTSTDLIIRSQSNHFVERVVGTMKDPKNGKIRNGVSILDIKATLQKPYKVGKIKYDNNGSPSIRYSGDNCQVTVNPSNGNLIQVNPRKKGV
;
A
#
# COMPACT_ATOMS: atom_id res chain seq x y z
N MET A 1 1.09 7.78 35.32
CA MET A 1 0.12 7.45 34.22
C MET A 1 0.28 5.97 33.94
N ILE A 2 -0.66 5.16 34.33
CA ILE A 2 -0.57 3.70 34.16
C ILE A 2 -1.46 3.34 32.97
N THR A 3 -0.86 3.27 31.79
CA THR A 3 -1.49 2.52 30.70
C THR A 3 -1.09 1.06 30.95
N PRO A 4 -2.05 0.19 31.24
CA PRO A 4 -1.72 -1.22 31.53
C PRO A 4 -0.93 -1.84 30.38
N ASN A 5 0.12 -2.62 30.68
CA ASN A 5 0.97 -3.26 29.66
C ASN A 5 0.19 -4.20 28.75
N TRP A 6 -0.92 -4.81 29.23
CA TRP A 6 -1.78 -5.66 28.39
C TRP A 6 -2.54 -4.90 27.28
N LEU A 7 -2.57 -3.56 27.33
CA LEU A 7 -3.10 -2.73 26.23
C LEU A 7 -2.01 -2.34 25.22
N SER A 8 -0.79 -2.85 25.37
CA SER A 8 0.30 -2.63 24.43
C SER A 8 -0.03 -3.22 23.04
N ASP A 9 0.59 -2.66 22.00
CA ASP A 9 0.42 -3.13 20.63
C ASP A 9 1.24 -4.39 20.31
N GLU A 10 2.03 -4.90 21.26
CA GLU A 10 2.96 -6.02 21.13
C GLU A 10 2.29 -7.34 21.57
N LEU A 11 1.44 -7.88 20.71
CA LEU A 11 0.82 -9.18 20.92
C LEU A 11 1.42 -10.20 19.94
N ASP A 12 1.94 -11.31 20.46
CA ASP A 12 2.51 -12.42 19.67
C ASP A 12 1.50 -12.97 18.65
N ILE A 13 0.23 -12.99 19.01
CA ILE A 13 -0.86 -13.42 18.11
C ILE A 13 -0.90 -12.63 16.80
N LEU A 14 -0.46 -11.37 16.78
CA LEU A 14 -0.42 -10.58 15.55
C LEU A 14 0.63 -11.11 14.57
N GLN A 15 1.71 -11.68 15.08
CA GLN A 15 2.74 -12.29 14.26
C GLN A 15 2.19 -13.51 13.51
N THR A 16 1.52 -14.42 14.22
CA THR A 16 0.85 -15.59 13.64
C THR A 16 -0.13 -15.20 12.53
N HIS A 17 -0.93 -14.16 12.75
CA HIS A 17 -1.88 -13.71 11.73
C HIS A 17 -1.24 -12.96 10.56
N LYS A 18 -0.06 -12.35 10.74
CA LYS A 18 0.73 -11.81 9.63
C LYS A 18 1.30 -12.90 8.73
N GLU A 19 1.77 -14.01 9.30
CA GLU A 19 2.22 -15.20 8.56
C GLU A 19 1.07 -15.76 7.70
N LEU A 20 -0.10 -15.91 8.31
CA LEU A 20 -1.29 -16.37 7.61
C LEU A 20 -1.69 -15.41 6.46
N GLN A 21 -1.67 -14.10 6.69
CA GLN A 21 -1.97 -13.12 5.63
C GLN A 21 -0.99 -13.23 4.46
N GLU A 22 0.28 -13.37 4.73
CA GLU A 22 1.30 -13.53 3.69
C GLU A 22 1.09 -14.80 2.89
N SER A 23 0.85 -15.93 3.56
CA SER A 23 0.57 -17.23 2.91
C SER A 23 -0.64 -17.13 1.98
N ILE A 24 -1.73 -16.50 2.43
CA ILE A 24 -2.94 -16.28 1.63
C ILE A 24 -2.64 -15.43 0.38
N LEU A 25 -1.93 -14.31 0.53
CA LEU A 25 -1.61 -13.43 -0.60
C LEU A 25 -0.73 -14.14 -1.64
N ARG A 26 0.23 -14.96 -1.20
CA ARG A 26 1.06 -15.76 -2.09
C ARG A 26 0.25 -16.83 -2.81
N ASP A 27 -0.67 -17.50 -2.13
CA ASP A 27 -1.54 -18.51 -2.76
C ASP A 27 -2.48 -17.88 -3.80
N ILE A 28 -3.11 -16.76 -3.49
CA ILE A 28 -3.93 -16.00 -4.45
C ILE A 28 -3.09 -15.65 -5.70
N THR A 29 -1.86 -15.18 -5.51
CA THR A 29 -0.99 -14.84 -6.64
C THR A 29 -0.69 -16.05 -7.52
N ARG A 30 -0.26 -17.17 -6.93
CA ARG A 30 0.01 -18.42 -7.68
C ARG A 30 -1.18 -18.88 -8.49
N ARG A 31 -2.39 -18.73 -7.96
CA ARG A 31 -3.62 -19.13 -8.64
C ARG A 31 -4.06 -18.18 -9.73
N ILE A 32 -3.88 -16.86 -9.53
CA ILE A 32 -4.05 -15.88 -10.62
C ILE A 32 -3.16 -16.27 -11.80
N LEU A 33 -1.89 -16.63 -11.56
CA LEU A 33 -0.95 -17.02 -12.62
C LEU A 33 -1.28 -18.36 -13.28
N LYS A 34 -2.00 -19.27 -12.62
CA LYS A 34 -2.41 -20.57 -13.16
C LYS A 34 -3.75 -20.51 -13.89
N THR A 35 -4.53 -19.46 -13.72
CA THR A 35 -5.84 -19.32 -14.35
C THR A 35 -5.67 -19.02 -15.84
N ASP A 36 -6.35 -19.77 -16.70
CA ASP A 36 -6.38 -19.49 -18.14
C ASP A 36 -7.37 -18.38 -18.47
N PHE A 37 -6.87 -17.17 -18.66
CA PHE A 37 -7.66 -15.99 -19.02
C PHE A 37 -7.97 -15.89 -20.51
N THR A 38 -7.50 -16.79 -21.35
CA THR A 38 -7.73 -16.78 -22.81
C THR A 38 -9.03 -17.48 -23.20
N VAL A 39 -9.68 -18.15 -22.26
CA VAL A 39 -10.96 -18.85 -22.47
C VAL A 39 -12.05 -17.84 -22.81
N THR A 40 -12.56 -17.88 -24.04
CA THR A 40 -13.61 -16.95 -24.54
C THR A 40 -15.02 -17.46 -24.33
N ASP A 41 -15.21 -18.77 -24.18
CA ASP A 41 -16.51 -19.37 -23.86
C ASP A 41 -16.92 -19.08 -22.42
N THR A 42 -18.10 -18.47 -22.25
CA THR A 42 -18.57 -18.01 -20.94
C THR A 42 -18.74 -19.16 -19.93
N ALA A 43 -19.23 -20.31 -20.38
CA ALA A 43 -19.46 -21.45 -19.47
C ALA A 43 -18.13 -22.08 -19.04
N ALA A 44 -17.20 -22.24 -20.00
CA ALA A 44 -15.86 -22.72 -19.71
C ALA A 44 -15.11 -21.77 -18.78
N TRP A 45 -15.20 -20.45 -18.99
CA TRP A 45 -14.65 -19.44 -18.09
C TRP A 45 -15.21 -19.53 -16.67
N GLN A 46 -16.53 -19.63 -16.53
CA GLN A 46 -17.15 -19.78 -15.22
C GLN A 46 -16.70 -21.05 -14.50
N THR A 47 -16.54 -22.16 -15.24
CA THR A 47 -16.05 -23.41 -14.69
C THR A 47 -14.61 -23.28 -14.19
N GLU A 48 -13.70 -22.75 -15.01
CA GLU A 48 -12.30 -22.52 -14.64
C GLU A 48 -12.20 -21.63 -13.38
N LYS A 49 -12.89 -20.50 -13.39
CA LYS A 49 -12.92 -19.58 -12.27
C LYS A 49 -13.41 -20.23 -10.98
N LEU A 50 -14.51 -20.98 -11.03
CA LEU A 50 -15.06 -21.67 -9.87
C LEU A 50 -14.13 -22.75 -9.34
N GLN A 51 -13.47 -23.50 -10.22
CA GLN A 51 -12.50 -24.51 -9.85
C GLN A 51 -11.31 -23.89 -9.11
N GLN A 52 -10.69 -22.85 -9.68
CA GLN A 52 -9.56 -22.17 -9.05
C GLN A 52 -9.98 -21.50 -7.71
N SER A 53 -11.13 -20.86 -7.64
CA SER A 53 -11.63 -20.24 -6.42
C SER A 53 -11.94 -21.25 -5.31
N GLY A 54 -12.44 -22.44 -5.67
CA GLY A 54 -12.66 -23.54 -4.73
C GLY A 54 -11.35 -24.06 -4.12
N MET A 55 -10.27 -24.12 -4.92
CA MET A 55 -8.95 -24.49 -4.42
C MET A 55 -8.37 -23.40 -3.49
N VAL A 56 -8.51 -22.11 -3.82
CA VAL A 56 -8.14 -20.99 -2.93
C VAL A 56 -8.79 -21.16 -1.56
N TYR A 57 -10.08 -21.38 -1.54
CA TYR A 57 -10.82 -21.55 -0.27
C TYR A 57 -10.30 -22.73 0.58
N LYS A 58 -10.09 -23.89 -0.05
CA LYS A 58 -9.59 -25.10 0.63
C LYS A 58 -8.19 -24.90 1.22
N ASP A 59 -7.29 -24.27 0.48
CA ASP A 59 -5.92 -24.04 0.94
C ASP A 59 -5.89 -23.03 2.09
N ILE A 60 -6.69 -21.97 2.02
CA ILE A 60 -6.82 -21.01 3.12
C ILE A 60 -7.37 -21.68 4.38
N ILE A 61 -8.40 -22.53 4.29
CA ILE A 61 -8.94 -23.27 5.44
C ILE A 61 -7.87 -24.19 6.03
N LYS A 62 -7.05 -24.83 5.22
CA LYS A 62 -5.94 -25.66 5.68
C LYS A 62 -4.89 -24.86 6.46
N GLU A 63 -4.49 -23.70 5.95
CA GLU A 63 -3.55 -22.81 6.64
C GLU A 63 -4.14 -22.26 7.96
N ILE A 64 -5.41 -21.85 7.96
CA ILE A 64 -6.13 -21.43 9.18
C ILE A 64 -6.11 -22.55 10.23
N SER A 65 -6.30 -23.80 9.81
CA SER A 65 -6.34 -24.94 10.74
C SER A 65 -4.97 -25.17 11.40
N LYS A 66 -3.89 -25.01 10.67
CA LYS A 66 -2.51 -25.11 11.22
C LYS A 66 -2.22 -24.04 12.28
N GLU A 67 -2.67 -22.80 12.04
CA GLU A 67 -2.37 -21.66 12.91
C GLU A 67 -3.29 -21.56 14.14
N THR A 68 -4.41 -22.30 14.15
CA THR A 68 -5.41 -22.20 15.22
C THR A 68 -4.83 -22.56 16.61
N GLU A 69 -4.01 -23.59 16.70
CA GLU A 69 -3.44 -24.02 18.00
C GLU A 69 -2.42 -23.03 18.55
N LYS A 70 -1.57 -22.45 17.69
CA LYS A 70 -0.61 -21.41 18.07
C LYS A 70 -1.37 -20.18 18.54
N SER A 71 -2.33 -19.71 17.78
CA SER A 71 -3.22 -18.58 18.11
C SER A 71 -3.91 -18.77 19.47
N ASN A 72 -4.45 -19.95 19.75
CA ASN A 72 -5.08 -20.26 21.03
C ASN A 72 -4.13 -20.18 22.24
N ARG A 73 -2.87 -20.60 22.07
CA ARG A 73 -1.86 -20.47 23.12
C ARG A 73 -1.51 -19.00 23.40
N GLU A 74 -1.33 -18.22 22.36
CA GLU A 74 -1.00 -16.79 22.46
C GLU A 74 -2.12 -15.99 23.12
N ILE A 75 -3.40 -16.26 22.77
CA ILE A 75 -4.55 -15.67 23.45
C ILE A 75 -4.57 -16.04 24.95
N ARG A 76 -4.33 -17.31 25.30
CA ARG A 76 -4.28 -17.73 26.69
C ARG A 76 -3.20 -17.00 27.48
N GLN A 77 -2.03 -16.81 26.88
CA GLN A 77 -0.92 -16.10 27.53
C GLN A 77 -1.29 -14.63 27.77
N ALA A 78 -1.85 -13.93 26.77
CA ALA A 78 -2.29 -12.55 26.92
C ALA A 78 -3.32 -12.36 28.05
N PHE A 79 -4.28 -13.28 28.17
CA PHE A 79 -5.26 -13.25 29.27
C PHE A 79 -4.62 -13.51 30.64
N LYS A 80 -3.67 -14.44 30.72
CA LYS A 80 -2.96 -14.75 31.96
C LYS A 80 -2.14 -13.54 32.42
N ASP A 81 -1.38 -12.94 31.52
CA ASP A 81 -0.50 -11.81 31.84
C ASP A 81 -1.31 -10.60 32.32
N ALA A 82 -2.41 -10.29 31.65
CA ALA A 82 -3.31 -9.23 32.04
C ALA A 82 -3.96 -9.47 33.42
N GLY A 83 -4.37 -10.71 33.71
CA GLY A 83 -4.92 -11.07 35.01
C GLY A 83 -3.93 -10.94 36.16
N ILE A 84 -2.68 -11.33 35.95
CA ILE A 84 -1.61 -11.17 36.95
C ILE A 84 -1.31 -9.69 37.20
N GLU A 85 -1.23 -8.88 36.18
CA GLU A 85 -0.89 -7.46 36.28
C GLU A 85 -1.93 -6.67 37.06
N ILE A 86 -3.23 -6.92 36.82
CA ILE A 86 -4.31 -6.22 37.51
C ILE A 86 -4.29 -6.46 39.02
N PHE A 87 -4.01 -7.70 39.45
CA PHE A 87 -3.95 -8.03 40.88
C PHE A 87 -2.74 -7.41 41.57
N ARG A 88 -1.60 -7.33 40.90
CA ARG A 88 -0.41 -6.63 41.43
C ARG A 88 -0.67 -5.14 41.64
N TYR A 89 -1.46 -4.51 40.78
CA TYR A 89 -1.81 -3.11 40.95
C TYR A 89 -2.67 -2.88 42.21
N ASP A 90 -3.73 -3.68 42.38
CA ASP A 90 -4.60 -3.60 43.57
C ASP A 90 -3.82 -3.85 44.88
N GLU A 91 -2.90 -4.82 44.87
CA GLU A 91 -2.03 -5.11 46.00
C GLU A 91 -1.11 -3.91 46.34
N SER A 92 -0.54 -3.26 45.32
CA SER A 92 0.37 -2.11 45.53
C SER A 92 -0.36 -0.89 46.14
N GLU A 93 -1.61 -0.65 45.78
CA GLU A 93 -2.45 0.43 46.36
C GLU A 93 -2.76 0.16 47.84
N LEU A 94 -3.11 -1.10 48.18
CA LEU A 94 -3.40 -1.50 49.58
C LEU A 94 -2.13 -1.48 50.45
N GLU A 95 -1.00 -1.94 49.92
CA GLU A 95 0.29 -1.84 50.60
C GLU A 95 0.69 -0.40 50.88
N ALA A 96 0.51 0.51 49.91
CA ALA A 96 0.79 1.94 50.06
C ALA A 96 -0.10 2.58 51.12
N ALA A 97 -1.32 2.06 51.35
CA ALA A 97 -2.23 2.47 52.38
C ALA A 97 -1.98 1.87 53.77
N GLY A 98 -1.05 0.91 53.87
CA GLY A 98 -0.75 0.23 55.13
C GLY A 98 -1.72 -0.91 55.48
N GLU A 99 -2.61 -1.28 54.56
CA GLU A 99 -3.58 -2.36 54.71
C GLU A 99 -3.18 -3.55 53.83
N ILE A 100 -2.55 -4.59 54.43
CA ILE A 100 -2.25 -5.85 53.73
C ILE A 100 -3.22 -6.94 54.20
N PRO A 101 -4.23 -7.32 53.38
CA PRO A 101 -4.96 -8.54 53.63
C PRO A 101 -4.10 -9.73 53.17
N LYS A 102 -3.76 -10.62 54.07
CA LYS A 102 -2.92 -11.82 53.81
C LYS A 102 -3.51 -12.85 52.82
N GLU A 103 -4.75 -12.64 52.30
CA GLU A 103 -5.48 -13.59 51.46
C GLU A 103 -5.69 -13.11 50.01
N PHE A 104 -5.12 -11.99 49.60
CA PHE A 104 -5.44 -11.35 48.34
C PHE A 104 -4.70 -11.89 47.07
N ALA A 105 -3.70 -12.76 47.26
CA ALA A 105 -2.79 -13.17 46.15
C ALA A 105 -3.37 -14.19 45.15
N ALA A 106 -4.61 -14.67 45.29
CA ALA A 106 -5.15 -15.70 44.40
C ALA A 106 -6.52 -15.34 43.83
N MET A 107 -6.69 -15.62 42.52
CA MET A 107 -8.01 -15.54 41.88
C MET A 107 -9.02 -16.47 42.56
N SER A 108 -10.19 -15.96 42.92
CA SER A 108 -11.28 -16.76 43.41
C SER A 108 -11.77 -17.78 42.35
N PRO A 109 -12.47 -18.86 42.73
CA PRO A 109 -13.04 -19.80 41.77
C PRO A 109 -13.98 -19.12 40.76
N ALA A 110 -14.71 -18.11 41.20
CA ALA A 110 -15.61 -17.34 40.34
C ALA A 110 -14.86 -16.49 39.33
N MET A 111 -13.75 -15.82 39.70
CA MET A 111 -12.85 -15.11 38.80
C MET A 111 -12.23 -16.04 37.75
N LYS A 112 -11.80 -17.24 38.12
CA LYS A 112 -11.27 -18.26 37.19
C LYS A 112 -12.36 -18.68 36.19
N THR A 113 -13.62 -18.77 36.61
CA THR A 113 -14.76 -19.07 35.73
C THR A 113 -15.00 -17.97 34.70
N ILE A 114 -14.97 -16.70 35.13
CA ILE A 114 -15.10 -15.54 34.21
C ILE A 114 -13.94 -15.54 33.20
N MET A 115 -12.71 -15.70 33.64
CA MET A 115 -11.55 -15.74 32.74
C MET A 115 -11.65 -16.88 31.72
N THR A 116 -12.09 -18.06 32.13
CA THR A 116 -12.27 -19.21 31.24
C THR A 116 -13.38 -18.96 30.22
N ALA A 117 -14.49 -18.37 30.62
CA ALA A 117 -15.59 -18.03 29.72
C ALA A 117 -15.18 -16.94 28.70
N ALA A 118 -14.47 -15.92 29.16
CA ALA A 118 -13.97 -14.84 28.30
C ALA A 118 -12.94 -15.36 27.29
N LEU A 119 -11.99 -16.19 27.73
CA LEU A 119 -11.02 -16.85 26.86
C LEU A 119 -11.71 -17.65 25.75
N LYS A 120 -12.72 -18.46 26.11
CA LYS A 120 -13.53 -19.23 25.14
C LYS A 120 -14.24 -18.31 24.14
N LYS A 121 -14.81 -17.19 24.60
CA LYS A 121 -15.48 -16.20 23.75
C LYS A 121 -14.50 -15.57 22.76
N VAL A 122 -13.36 -15.06 23.21
CA VAL A 122 -12.36 -14.40 22.34
C VAL A 122 -11.74 -15.39 21.35
N THR A 123 -11.42 -16.60 21.79
CA THR A 123 -10.92 -17.65 20.89
C THR A 123 -11.90 -17.96 19.77
N LYS A 124 -13.21 -18.07 20.10
CA LYS A 124 -14.28 -18.27 19.10
C LYS A 124 -14.39 -17.08 18.15
N GLU A 125 -14.29 -15.86 18.65
CA GLU A 125 -14.33 -14.64 17.82
C GLU A 125 -13.16 -14.58 16.85
N VAL A 126 -11.94 -14.78 17.32
CA VAL A 126 -10.73 -14.81 16.47
C VAL A 126 -10.85 -15.88 15.39
N ARG A 127 -11.34 -17.08 15.74
CA ARG A 127 -11.60 -18.16 14.77
C ARG A 127 -12.64 -17.75 13.71
N ASN A 128 -13.72 -17.07 14.11
CA ASN A 128 -14.73 -16.59 13.18
C ASN A 128 -14.16 -15.51 12.22
N LEU A 129 -13.40 -14.55 12.74
CA LEU A 129 -12.73 -13.52 11.93
C LEU A 129 -11.80 -14.15 10.91
N THR A 130 -10.99 -15.12 11.33
CA THR A 130 -10.07 -15.84 10.46
C THR A 130 -10.82 -16.67 9.40
N GLY A 131 -11.90 -17.36 9.79
CA GLY A 131 -12.76 -18.10 8.85
C GLY A 131 -13.45 -17.19 7.82
N THR A 132 -13.92 -16.02 8.24
CA THR A 132 -14.52 -15.02 7.34
C THR A 132 -13.51 -14.53 6.30
N THR A 133 -12.25 -14.45 6.66
CA THR A 133 -11.17 -14.06 5.74
C THR A 133 -11.05 -15.04 4.56
N ALA A 134 -11.28 -16.32 4.74
CA ALA A 134 -11.26 -17.30 3.64
C ALA A 134 -12.30 -16.98 2.57
N VAL A 135 -13.52 -16.63 2.98
CA VAL A 135 -14.60 -16.24 2.05
C VAL A 135 -14.28 -14.92 1.35
N THR A 136 -13.75 -13.96 2.07
CA THR A 136 -13.36 -12.65 1.51
C THR A 136 -12.22 -12.78 0.51
N SER A 137 -11.22 -13.62 0.83
CA SER A 137 -10.08 -13.90 -0.05
C SER A 137 -10.52 -14.59 -1.33
N GLN A 138 -11.43 -15.58 -1.23
CA GLN A 138 -12.04 -16.22 -2.38
C GLN A 138 -12.77 -15.20 -3.27
N SER A 139 -13.59 -14.34 -2.68
CA SER A 139 -14.31 -13.29 -3.40
C SER A 139 -13.36 -12.26 -4.04
N SER A 140 -12.27 -11.92 -3.38
CA SER A 140 -11.24 -11.04 -3.93
C SER A 140 -10.51 -11.67 -5.13
N PHE A 141 -10.17 -12.95 -5.03
CA PHE A 141 -9.62 -13.72 -6.13
C PHE A 141 -10.56 -13.73 -7.35
N ILE A 142 -11.85 -14.04 -7.14
CA ILE A 142 -12.86 -14.03 -8.22
C ILE A 142 -12.90 -12.67 -8.92
N ARG A 143 -13.00 -11.57 -8.16
CA ARG A 143 -13.02 -10.21 -8.76
C ARG A 143 -11.74 -9.89 -9.53
N ALA A 144 -10.59 -10.29 -9.02
CA ALA A 144 -9.31 -10.08 -9.68
C ALA A 144 -9.24 -10.86 -11.00
N CYS A 145 -9.71 -12.11 -11.02
CA CYS A 145 -9.78 -12.94 -12.23
C CYS A 145 -10.79 -12.40 -13.26
N ASP A 146 -11.97 -11.97 -12.83
CA ASP A 146 -12.96 -11.37 -13.74
C ASP A 146 -12.42 -10.08 -14.39
N LEU A 147 -11.69 -9.26 -13.63
CA LEU A 147 -11.04 -8.06 -14.15
C LEU A 147 -9.98 -8.42 -15.22
N ALA A 148 -9.10 -9.38 -14.92
CA ALA A 148 -8.05 -9.81 -15.85
C ALA A 148 -8.66 -10.43 -17.12
N HIS A 149 -9.62 -11.32 -16.97
CA HIS A 149 -10.31 -11.95 -18.10
C HIS A 149 -10.98 -10.91 -19.02
N MET A 150 -11.75 -9.99 -18.45
CA MET A 150 -12.40 -8.93 -19.23
C MET A 150 -11.38 -8.07 -20.01
N GLN A 151 -10.25 -7.76 -19.41
CA GLN A 151 -9.19 -6.97 -20.05
C GLN A 151 -8.51 -7.72 -21.19
N ILE A 152 -8.23 -9.01 -21.02
CA ILE A 152 -7.58 -9.85 -22.04
C ILE A 152 -8.53 -10.09 -23.21
N VAL A 153 -9.78 -10.49 -22.95
CA VAL A 153 -10.78 -10.78 -23.99
C VAL A 153 -11.17 -9.53 -24.77
N SER A 154 -11.15 -8.35 -24.15
CA SER A 154 -11.39 -7.08 -24.86
C SER A 154 -10.29 -6.73 -25.87
N GLY A 155 -9.11 -7.38 -25.80
CA GLY A 155 -7.95 -7.08 -26.64
C GLY A 155 -7.30 -5.71 -26.35
N ALA A 156 -7.80 -4.97 -25.37
CA ALA A 156 -7.30 -3.63 -25.04
C ALA A 156 -6.02 -3.65 -24.18
N PHE A 157 -5.75 -4.76 -23.49
CA PHE A 157 -4.62 -4.91 -22.58
C PHE A 157 -3.79 -6.14 -22.92
N SER A 158 -2.47 -6.06 -22.69
CA SER A 158 -1.61 -7.24 -22.76
C SER A 158 -1.93 -8.21 -21.61
N TYR A 159 -1.61 -9.48 -21.79
CA TYR A 159 -1.73 -10.49 -20.73
C TYR A 159 -1.02 -10.04 -19.44
N THR A 160 0.21 -9.56 -19.57
CA THR A 160 1.03 -9.08 -18.45
C THR A 160 0.40 -7.88 -17.73
N ASP A 161 -0.19 -6.94 -18.48
CA ASP A 161 -0.89 -5.79 -17.87
C ASP A 161 -2.14 -6.22 -17.10
N ALA A 162 -2.91 -7.14 -17.64
CA ALA A 162 -4.11 -7.68 -16.98
C ALA A 162 -3.74 -8.43 -15.70
N ILE A 163 -2.72 -9.29 -15.70
CA ILE A 163 -2.20 -9.97 -14.52
C ILE A 163 -1.72 -8.97 -13.46
N LYS A 164 -0.97 -7.95 -13.85
CA LYS A 164 -0.53 -6.88 -12.97
C LYS A 164 -1.70 -6.19 -12.27
N MET A 165 -2.76 -5.87 -13.00
CA MET A 165 -3.94 -5.22 -12.44
C MET A 165 -4.72 -6.17 -11.51
N ALA A 166 -4.81 -7.46 -11.84
CA ALA A 166 -5.40 -8.47 -10.97
C ALA A 166 -4.64 -8.60 -9.64
N ILE A 167 -3.31 -8.65 -9.68
CA ILE A 167 -2.45 -8.67 -8.48
C ILE A 167 -2.69 -7.43 -7.61
N LYS A 168 -2.70 -6.22 -8.20
CA LYS A 168 -2.98 -4.98 -7.46
C LYS A 168 -4.38 -4.96 -6.83
N SER A 169 -5.37 -5.46 -7.55
CA SER A 169 -6.74 -5.60 -7.02
C SER A 169 -6.81 -6.56 -5.84
N ALA A 170 -6.20 -7.74 -5.98
CA ALA A 170 -6.16 -8.73 -4.92
C ALA A 170 -5.34 -8.27 -3.70
N ALA A 171 -4.24 -7.56 -3.90
CA ALA A 171 -3.43 -6.99 -2.81
C ALA A 171 -4.22 -6.00 -1.95
N LYS A 172 -5.16 -5.28 -2.54
CA LYS A 172 -5.99 -4.30 -1.81
C LYS A 172 -6.99 -4.95 -0.87
N ASP A 173 -7.64 -6.03 -1.31
CA ASP A 173 -8.80 -6.63 -0.63
C ASP A 173 -8.60 -8.11 -0.24
N GLY A 174 -7.46 -8.71 -0.61
CA GLY A 174 -7.24 -10.16 -0.58
C GLY A 174 -7.28 -10.80 0.81
N VAL A 175 -6.94 -10.04 1.86
CA VAL A 175 -6.95 -10.53 3.25
C VAL A 175 -7.69 -9.53 4.14
N THR A 176 -8.99 -9.45 3.94
CA THR A 176 -9.86 -8.48 4.63
C THR A 176 -10.99 -9.19 5.34
N VAL A 177 -11.26 -8.79 6.59
CA VAL A 177 -12.48 -9.14 7.32
C VAL A 177 -13.56 -8.13 6.95
N VAL A 178 -14.71 -8.62 6.52
CA VAL A 178 -15.90 -7.80 6.27
C VAL A 178 -16.91 -8.08 7.38
N TYR A 179 -17.24 -7.05 8.14
CA TYR A 179 -18.23 -7.12 9.21
C TYR A 179 -19.66 -7.04 8.64
N PRO A 180 -20.69 -7.54 9.36
CA PRO A 180 -22.09 -7.42 8.93
C PRO A 180 -22.53 -5.98 8.64
N SER A 181 -21.92 -4.99 9.28
CA SER A 181 -22.14 -3.55 9.00
C SER A 181 -21.54 -3.06 7.68
N GLY A 182 -20.86 -3.91 6.92
CA GLY A 182 -20.11 -3.53 5.73
C GLY A 182 -18.71 -2.93 6.02
N HIS A 183 -18.36 -2.72 7.28
CA HIS A 183 -17.03 -2.24 7.65
C HIS A 183 -15.97 -3.27 7.27
N LYS A 184 -14.88 -2.80 6.64
CA LYS A 184 -13.72 -3.61 6.24
C LYS A 184 -12.53 -3.33 7.14
N SER A 185 -11.85 -4.40 7.59
CA SER A 185 -10.63 -4.32 8.38
C SER A 185 -9.62 -5.36 7.88
N SER A 186 -8.32 -5.09 7.98
CA SER A 186 -7.32 -6.15 7.77
C SER A 186 -7.45 -7.21 8.87
N LEU A 187 -7.07 -8.45 8.58
CA LEU A 187 -7.20 -9.56 9.52
C LEU A 187 -6.44 -9.28 10.83
N ASP A 188 -5.19 -8.82 10.75
CA ASP A 188 -4.37 -8.45 11.90
C ASP A 188 -5.03 -7.38 12.78
N ALA A 189 -5.60 -6.34 12.17
CA ALA A 189 -6.30 -5.28 12.90
C ALA A 189 -7.61 -5.78 13.54
N ALA A 190 -8.33 -6.69 12.87
CA ALA A 190 -9.56 -7.29 13.40
C ALA A 190 -9.25 -8.20 14.59
N VAL A 191 -8.25 -9.07 14.47
CA VAL A 191 -7.79 -9.96 15.55
C VAL A 191 -7.27 -9.16 16.74
N ARG A 192 -6.41 -8.16 16.48
CA ARG A 192 -5.93 -7.26 17.52
C ARG A 192 -7.08 -6.63 18.31
N ARG A 193 -8.09 -6.12 17.62
CA ARG A 193 -9.28 -5.54 18.26
C ARG A 193 -10.02 -6.55 19.11
N ALA A 194 -10.25 -7.75 18.60
CA ALA A 194 -10.97 -8.81 19.32
C ALA A 194 -10.21 -9.20 20.61
N VAL A 195 -8.91 -9.41 20.53
CA VAL A 195 -8.09 -9.81 21.69
C VAL A 195 -7.99 -8.68 22.70
N LEU A 196 -7.60 -7.47 22.30
CA LEU A 196 -7.45 -6.34 23.24
C LEU A 196 -8.78 -5.95 23.90
N SER A 197 -9.89 -5.90 23.13
CA SER A 197 -11.20 -5.64 23.72
C SER A 197 -11.63 -6.74 24.66
N GLY A 198 -11.37 -8.02 24.30
CA GLY A 198 -11.70 -9.14 25.15
C GLY A 198 -10.89 -9.18 26.44
N VAL A 199 -9.60 -8.91 26.37
CA VAL A 199 -8.72 -8.80 27.56
C VAL A 199 -9.18 -7.64 28.45
N ASN A 200 -9.40 -6.44 27.88
CA ASN A 200 -9.83 -5.27 28.63
C ASN A 200 -11.20 -5.48 29.33
N GLN A 201 -12.18 -6.06 28.62
CA GLN A 201 -13.48 -6.40 29.21
C GLN A 201 -13.35 -7.42 30.34
N THR A 202 -12.44 -8.38 30.20
CA THR A 202 -12.23 -9.41 31.21
C THR A 202 -11.55 -8.85 32.46
N THR A 203 -10.49 -8.06 32.28
CA THR A 203 -9.82 -7.41 33.41
C THR A 203 -10.75 -6.47 34.16
N GLY A 204 -11.57 -5.70 33.44
CA GLY A 204 -12.60 -4.87 34.07
C GLY A 204 -13.63 -5.66 34.88
N LYS A 205 -14.05 -6.82 34.37
CA LYS A 205 -14.95 -7.75 35.10
C LYS A 205 -14.27 -8.39 36.32
N LEU A 206 -12.97 -8.67 36.27
CA LEU A 206 -12.23 -9.18 37.41
C LEU A 206 -12.12 -8.12 38.51
N VAL A 207 -11.86 -6.86 38.17
CA VAL A 207 -11.86 -5.74 39.14
C VAL A 207 -13.25 -5.52 39.74
N GLU A 208 -14.30 -5.57 38.91
CA GLU A 208 -15.70 -5.47 39.37
C GLU A 208 -16.02 -6.54 40.40
N MET A 209 -15.64 -7.79 40.12
CA MET A 209 -15.86 -8.91 41.05
C MET A 209 -15.06 -8.76 42.33
N ARG A 210 -13.83 -8.28 42.26
CA ARG A 210 -13.01 -7.95 43.43
C ARG A 210 -13.69 -6.88 44.30
N ALA A 211 -14.21 -5.83 43.64
CA ALA A 211 -14.95 -4.78 44.35
C ALA A 211 -16.23 -5.33 45.05
N ASP A 212 -16.92 -6.33 44.45
CA ASP A 212 -18.04 -7.01 45.06
C ASP A 212 -17.62 -7.85 46.27
N GLU A 213 -16.54 -8.66 46.14
CA GLU A 213 -16.01 -9.49 47.21
C GLU A 213 -15.50 -8.65 48.42
N THR A 214 -15.05 -7.42 48.17
CA THR A 214 -14.53 -6.52 49.21
C THR A 214 -15.53 -5.44 49.63
N GLY A 215 -16.73 -5.41 49.06
CA GLY A 215 -17.81 -4.48 49.43
C GLY A 215 -17.59 -3.03 48.97
N HIS A 216 -16.78 -2.79 47.93
CA HIS A 216 -16.51 -1.45 47.41
C HIS A 216 -17.38 -1.10 46.20
N ASP A 217 -17.96 0.09 46.23
CA ASP A 217 -18.85 0.62 45.18
C ASP A 217 -18.15 1.49 44.15
N LEU A 218 -17.13 2.25 44.61
CA LEU A 218 -16.51 3.29 43.80
C LEU A 218 -15.35 2.75 42.95
N MET A 219 -15.33 3.18 41.69
CA MET A 219 -14.30 2.82 40.70
C MET A 219 -13.71 4.08 40.08
N GLN A 220 -12.40 4.17 39.99
CA GLN A 220 -11.74 5.24 39.24
C GLN A 220 -11.44 4.80 37.83
N LEU A 221 -11.86 5.61 36.84
CA LEU A 221 -11.60 5.39 35.42
C LEU A 221 -10.18 5.85 35.07
N SER A 222 -9.50 5.10 34.21
CA SER A 222 -8.24 5.57 33.63
C SER A 222 -8.47 6.70 32.63
N ALA A 223 -7.44 7.55 32.42
CA ALA A 223 -7.46 8.63 31.45
C ALA A 223 -6.21 8.59 30.57
N HIS A 224 -6.37 9.00 29.32
CA HIS A 224 -5.26 9.13 28.37
C HIS A 224 -5.55 10.19 27.32
N SER A 225 -4.48 10.75 26.77
CA SER A 225 -4.58 11.66 25.64
C SER A 225 -5.14 10.98 24.38
N GLY A 226 -5.86 11.76 23.54
CA GLY A 226 -6.46 11.26 22.30
C GLY A 226 -7.63 10.31 22.50
N ALA A 227 -8.30 10.35 23.64
CA ALA A 227 -9.57 9.66 23.86
C ALA A 227 -10.63 10.14 22.84
N ARG A 228 -11.64 9.30 22.58
CA ARG A 228 -12.81 9.74 21.80
C ARG A 228 -13.55 10.85 22.55
N GLU A 229 -14.21 11.73 21.82
CA GLU A 229 -14.88 12.88 22.39
C GLU A 229 -15.91 12.47 23.46
N ASP A 230 -16.72 11.46 23.19
CA ASP A 230 -17.66 10.84 24.13
C ASP A 230 -16.99 10.24 25.38
N HIS A 231 -15.77 9.74 25.26
CA HIS A 231 -14.97 9.21 26.37
C HIS A 231 -14.22 10.30 27.14
N ALA A 232 -13.82 11.36 26.46
CA ALA A 232 -13.12 12.49 27.10
C ALA A 232 -13.96 13.18 28.19
N ALA A 233 -15.28 13.07 28.11
CA ALA A 233 -16.19 13.66 29.07
C ALA A 233 -16.13 12.99 30.46
N TRP A 234 -15.89 11.70 30.52
CA TRP A 234 -15.93 10.90 31.75
C TRP A 234 -14.60 10.26 32.15
N GLN A 235 -13.58 10.21 31.30
CA GLN A 235 -12.28 9.62 31.65
C GLN A 235 -11.67 10.26 32.90
N GLY A 236 -10.97 9.46 33.70
CA GLY A 236 -10.29 9.89 34.93
C GLY A 236 -11.22 10.17 36.10
N LYS A 237 -12.54 10.12 35.91
CA LYS A 237 -13.52 10.39 36.97
C LYS A 237 -13.82 9.15 37.78
N ILE A 238 -14.43 9.34 38.94
CA ILE A 238 -14.89 8.27 39.82
C ILE A 238 -16.35 7.93 39.47
N VAL A 239 -16.65 6.64 39.37
CA VAL A 239 -17.96 6.08 39.05
C VAL A 239 -18.46 5.26 40.22
N SER A 240 -19.74 5.44 40.58
CA SER A 240 -20.43 4.54 41.49
C SER A 240 -21.16 3.45 40.72
N ARG A 241 -20.90 2.19 41.06
CA ARG A 241 -21.57 1.05 40.42
C ARG A 241 -23.04 0.91 40.88
N SER A 242 -23.36 1.34 42.10
CA SER A 242 -24.71 1.36 42.65
C SER A 242 -25.53 2.61 42.26
N GLY A 243 -24.91 3.63 41.59
CA GLY A 243 -25.56 4.88 41.25
C GLY A 243 -25.64 5.87 42.42
N ARG A 244 -24.65 5.86 43.30
CA ARG A 244 -24.58 6.78 44.48
C ARG A 244 -24.52 8.25 44.05
N LYS A 245 -25.35 9.06 44.64
CA LYS A 245 -25.42 10.53 44.33
C LYS A 245 -24.07 11.21 44.50
N GLY A 246 -23.71 12.05 43.55
CA GLY A 246 -22.46 12.81 43.56
C GLY A 246 -21.33 12.17 42.73
N TYR A 247 -21.53 10.97 42.22
CA TYR A 247 -20.62 10.25 41.32
C TYR A 247 -21.29 9.97 39.98
N LEU A 248 -20.53 9.70 38.93
CA LEU A 248 -21.06 9.20 37.66
C LEU A 248 -21.66 7.80 37.89
N SER A 249 -22.71 7.49 37.15
CA SER A 249 -23.32 6.14 37.09
C SER A 249 -22.69 5.30 35.96
N LEU A 250 -23.01 4.01 35.92
CA LEU A 250 -22.62 3.11 34.82
C LEU A 250 -23.26 3.54 33.48
N ASP A 251 -24.47 4.10 33.52
CA ASP A 251 -25.16 4.62 32.33
C ASP A 251 -24.45 5.87 31.75
N ASP A 252 -23.95 6.77 32.61
CA ASP A 252 -23.23 7.98 32.17
C ASP A 252 -21.97 7.67 31.37
N ILE A 253 -21.34 6.54 31.61
CA ILE A 253 -20.15 6.07 30.90
C ILE A 253 -20.48 5.06 29.79
N GLY A 254 -21.76 4.76 29.58
CA GLY A 254 -22.23 3.78 28.59
C GLY A 254 -21.71 2.35 28.82
N TYR A 255 -21.52 1.95 30.08
CA TYR A 255 -21.04 0.60 30.39
C TYR A 255 -21.98 -0.47 29.84
N GLY A 256 -21.42 -1.46 29.14
CA GLY A 256 -22.21 -2.50 28.46
C GLY A 256 -22.64 -2.15 27.03
N SER A 257 -22.46 -0.90 26.57
CA SER A 257 -22.71 -0.53 25.19
C SER A 257 -21.48 -0.76 24.28
N VAL A 258 -21.70 -0.93 22.98
CA VAL A 258 -20.61 -1.17 22.01
C VAL A 258 -19.64 0.01 21.91
N THR A 259 -20.12 1.22 22.10
CA THR A 259 -19.34 2.46 21.98
C THR A 259 -18.95 3.06 23.32
N GLY A 260 -19.45 2.56 24.44
CA GLY A 260 -19.18 3.09 25.77
C GLY A 260 -17.89 2.54 26.41
N PHE A 261 -17.84 2.69 27.72
CA PHE A 261 -16.73 2.21 28.54
C PHE A 261 -16.52 0.69 28.36
N MET A 262 -15.27 0.25 28.14
CA MET A 262 -14.88 -1.12 27.79
C MET A 262 -15.52 -1.67 26.51
N GLY A 263 -16.18 -0.84 25.72
CA GLY A 263 -16.70 -1.22 24.41
C GLY A 263 -15.61 -1.41 23.35
N ALA A 264 -16.01 -1.51 22.09
CA ALA A 264 -15.10 -1.74 20.97
C ALA A 264 -14.03 -0.64 20.83
N ASN A 265 -12.76 -1.03 20.84
CA ASN A 265 -11.59 -0.14 20.80
C ASN A 265 -11.49 0.86 21.98
N CYS A 266 -12.23 0.69 23.05
CA CYS A 266 -12.03 1.42 24.27
C CYS A 266 -10.67 1.02 24.89
N ARG A 267 -9.89 2.03 25.30
CA ARG A 267 -8.59 1.84 25.96
C ARG A 267 -8.64 2.17 27.45
N HIS A 268 -9.80 2.59 27.93
CA HIS A 268 -10.02 2.87 29.34
C HIS A 268 -10.24 1.58 30.11
N THR A 269 -9.71 1.54 31.31
CA THR A 269 -9.98 0.54 32.32
C THR A 269 -10.38 1.24 33.61
N TRP A 270 -10.75 0.49 34.64
CA TRP A 270 -11.02 1.03 35.96
C TRP A 270 -10.26 0.28 37.04
N PHE A 271 -10.17 0.92 38.20
CA PHE A 271 -9.55 0.40 39.43
C PHE A 271 -10.50 0.66 40.58
N ILE A 272 -10.44 -0.14 41.64
CA ILE A 272 -11.22 0.11 42.84
C ILE A 272 -10.73 1.42 43.46
N PHE A 273 -11.66 2.30 43.78
CA PHE A 273 -11.37 3.51 44.53
C PHE A 273 -11.78 3.27 45.98
N TYR A 274 -10.77 3.12 46.84
CA TYR A 274 -10.95 2.91 48.27
C TYR A 274 -11.23 4.25 48.91
N GLU A 275 -12.48 4.49 49.35
CA GLU A 275 -12.85 5.70 50.06
C GLU A 275 -11.94 5.83 51.29
N ASP A 276 -11.50 7.02 51.62
CA ASP A 276 -10.60 7.37 52.75
C ASP A 276 -9.12 6.90 52.57
N ILE A 277 -8.81 6.06 51.57
CA ILE A 277 -7.47 5.56 51.29
C ILE A 277 -6.94 6.09 49.97
N SER A 278 -7.66 5.86 48.87
CA SER A 278 -7.22 6.23 47.53
C SER A 278 -7.28 7.74 47.30
N LYS A 279 -6.27 8.28 46.63
CA LYS A 279 -6.30 9.66 46.13
C LYS A 279 -6.71 9.63 44.66
N ASN A 280 -7.43 10.66 44.22
CA ASN A 280 -7.77 10.80 42.83
C ASN A 280 -6.49 10.82 41.98
N ALA A 281 -6.37 9.85 41.03
CA ALA A 281 -5.18 9.68 40.20
C ALA A 281 -4.97 10.82 39.20
N TYR A 282 -6.01 11.64 38.96
CA TYR A 282 -5.96 12.70 37.95
C TYR A 282 -6.53 14.00 38.55
N THR A 283 -5.83 15.12 38.29
CA THR A 283 -6.38 16.48 38.57
C THR A 283 -7.23 16.96 37.40
N GLU A 284 -8.12 17.94 37.63
CA GLU A 284 -8.90 18.54 36.53
C GLU A 284 -8.01 19.20 35.49
N GLU A 285 -6.89 19.82 35.87
CA GLU A 285 -5.92 20.42 34.95
C GLU A 285 -5.28 19.35 34.04
N GLN A 286 -5.00 18.15 34.57
CA GLN A 286 -4.46 17.04 33.78
C GLN A 286 -5.52 16.51 32.78
N LEU A 287 -6.77 16.38 33.21
CA LEU A 287 -7.85 15.93 32.33
C LEU A 287 -8.14 16.94 31.22
N GLU A 288 -8.08 18.24 31.57
CA GLU A 288 -8.22 19.31 30.59
C GLU A 288 -7.05 19.36 29.62
N ALA A 289 -5.82 19.16 30.09
CA ALA A 289 -4.65 19.04 29.23
C ALA A 289 -4.79 17.87 28.24
N PHE A 290 -5.32 16.70 28.64
CA PHE A 290 -5.59 15.58 27.72
C PHE A 290 -6.66 15.91 26.67
N ARG A 291 -7.69 16.68 27.02
CA ARG A 291 -8.76 17.08 26.07
C ARG A 291 -8.25 18.07 25.03
N ASN A 292 -7.41 19.02 25.46
CA ASN A 292 -6.96 20.13 24.63
C ASN A 292 -5.59 19.89 23.99
N GLU A 293 -5.02 18.69 24.14
CA GLU A 293 -3.70 18.37 23.58
C GLU A 293 -3.70 18.48 22.06
N THR A 294 -2.75 19.26 21.56
CA THR A 294 -2.50 19.44 20.13
C THR A 294 -1.05 19.14 19.81
N VAL A 295 -0.78 18.77 18.59
CA VAL A 295 0.55 18.66 18.01
C VAL A 295 0.70 19.60 16.83
N THR A 296 1.92 19.98 16.50
CA THR A 296 2.17 20.88 15.37
C THR A 296 2.74 20.08 14.19
N TYR A 297 2.17 20.26 13.00
CA TYR A 297 2.68 19.72 11.75
C TYR A 297 2.66 20.79 10.67
N ASP A 298 3.83 21.10 10.09
CA ASP A 298 4.04 22.13 9.07
C ASP A 298 3.41 23.52 9.43
N GLY A 299 3.45 23.88 10.73
CA GLY A 299 2.90 25.14 11.26
C GLY A 299 1.42 25.11 11.63
N GLU A 300 0.70 24.02 11.37
CA GLU A 300 -0.70 23.81 11.74
C GLU A 300 -0.79 23.10 13.10
N ALA A 301 -1.59 23.64 14.02
CA ALA A 301 -1.93 22.96 15.27
C ALA A 301 -3.06 21.96 15.01
N ILE A 302 -2.82 20.68 15.27
CA ILE A 302 -3.76 19.58 15.02
C ILE A 302 -4.13 18.94 16.35
N PRO A 303 -5.43 18.71 16.65
CA PRO A 303 -5.83 17.93 17.81
C PRO A 303 -5.16 16.56 17.82
N ILE A 304 -4.67 16.12 18.98
CA ILE A 304 -3.91 14.86 19.12
C ILE A 304 -4.70 13.65 18.57
N ARG A 305 -6.01 13.62 18.73
CA ARG A 305 -6.86 12.55 18.19
C ARG A 305 -6.79 12.49 16.67
N GLU A 306 -6.92 13.64 16.01
CA GLU A 306 -6.83 13.72 14.56
C GLU A 306 -5.43 13.36 14.07
N ALA A 307 -4.39 13.83 14.77
CA ALA A 307 -3.01 13.52 14.45
C ALA A 307 -2.74 11.99 14.50
N LEU A 308 -3.26 11.30 15.51
CA LEU A 308 -3.20 9.84 15.61
C LEU A 308 -3.96 9.13 14.47
N ASP A 309 -5.10 9.64 14.04
CA ASP A 309 -5.88 9.06 12.95
C ASP A 309 -5.18 9.27 11.59
N ARG A 310 -4.55 10.43 11.37
CA ARG A 310 -3.68 10.69 10.21
C ARG A 310 -2.47 9.74 10.20
N GLN A 311 -1.79 9.52 11.32
CA GLN A 311 -0.69 8.54 11.45
C GLN A 311 -1.14 7.14 11.06
N ARG A 312 -2.27 6.67 11.60
CA ARG A 312 -2.82 5.35 11.27
C ARG A 312 -3.21 5.18 9.81
N ALA A 313 -3.68 6.26 9.16
CA ALA A 313 -3.95 6.24 7.72
C ALA A 313 -2.67 6.02 6.91
N MET A 314 -1.55 6.65 7.30
CA MET A 314 -0.24 6.44 6.69
C MET A 314 0.27 5.01 6.91
N GLU A 315 0.17 4.48 8.13
CA GLU A 315 0.55 3.09 8.46
C GLU A 315 -0.23 2.08 7.61
N ARG A 316 -1.56 2.25 7.45
CA ARG A 316 -2.39 1.42 6.56
C ARG A 316 -1.93 1.50 5.11
N SER A 317 -1.55 2.69 4.63
CA SER A 317 -1.05 2.89 3.27
C SER A 317 0.29 2.18 3.03
N ILE A 318 1.18 2.17 4.04
CA ILE A 318 2.45 1.43 4.02
C ILE A 318 2.18 -0.08 3.95
N ARG A 319 1.30 -0.62 4.80
CA ARG A 319 0.94 -2.05 4.77
C ARG A 319 0.43 -2.49 3.41
N ARG A 320 -0.45 -1.73 2.78
CA ARG A 320 -0.95 -2.04 1.42
C ARG A 320 0.18 -2.13 0.40
N SER A 321 1.15 -1.21 0.44
CA SER A 321 2.31 -1.28 -0.46
C SER A 321 3.18 -2.51 -0.20
N LYS A 322 3.31 -2.95 1.05
CA LYS A 322 4.02 -4.17 1.40
C LYS A 322 3.27 -5.43 0.91
N GLN A 323 1.95 -5.44 0.97
CA GLN A 323 1.11 -6.51 0.41
C GLN A 323 1.30 -6.64 -1.11
N GLU A 324 1.31 -5.51 -1.84
CA GLU A 324 1.62 -5.52 -3.27
C GLU A 324 3.00 -6.13 -3.56
N LEU A 325 4.02 -5.78 -2.76
CA LEU A 325 5.37 -6.33 -2.92
C LEU A 325 5.43 -7.84 -2.72
N VAL A 326 4.71 -8.39 -1.73
CA VAL A 326 4.60 -9.84 -1.52
C VAL A 326 4.05 -10.53 -2.76
N MET A 327 2.98 -10.00 -3.32
CA MET A 327 2.32 -10.61 -4.47
C MET A 327 3.16 -10.49 -5.74
N PHE A 328 3.81 -9.35 -5.98
CA PHE A 328 4.74 -9.22 -7.10
C PHE A 328 5.98 -10.11 -6.97
N ASP A 329 6.53 -10.27 -5.75
CA ASP A 329 7.62 -11.21 -5.51
C ASP A 329 7.22 -12.65 -5.84
N GLU A 330 6.03 -13.06 -5.40
CA GLU A 330 5.51 -14.39 -5.71
C GLU A 330 5.26 -14.57 -7.21
N ALA A 331 4.76 -13.53 -7.89
CA ALA A 331 4.57 -13.55 -9.34
C ALA A 331 5.91 -13.70 -10.09
N ILE A 332 6.93 -12.95 -9.70
CA ILE A 332 8.27 -13.03 -10.30
C ILE A 332 8.85 -14.45 -10.18
N LYS A 333 8.60 -15.15 -9.08
CA LYS A 333 9.09 -16.52 -8.87
C LYS A 333 8.42 -17.55 -9.78
N ASN A 334 7.20 -17.30 -10.21
CA ASN A 334 6.34 -18.27 -10.89
C ASN A 334 6.08 -17.96 -12.39
N LEU A 335 6.61 -16.86 -12.93
CA LEU A 335 6.43 -16.44 -14.32
C LEU A 335 7.57 -16.91 -15.24
N SER A 336 7.34 -16.86 -16.55
CA SER A 336 8.38 -17.01 -17.59
C SER A 336 9.37 -15.85 -17.56
N ASP A 337 10.56 -16.01 -18.15
CA ASP A 337 11.62 -14.99 -18.07
C ASP A 337 11.21 -13.65 -18.69
N ASN A 338 10.45 -13.65 -19.77
CA ASN A 338 9.97 -12.41 -20.39
C ASN A 338 8.96 -11.67 -19.52
N ASP A 339 8.02 -12.41 -18.91
CA ASP A 339 7.00 -11.84 -18.03
C ASP A 339 7.58 -11.40 -16.68
N LYS A 340 8.64 -12.07 -16.20
CA LYS A 340 9.40 -11.65 -15.00
C LYS A 340 9.92 -10.22 -15.09
N ILE A 341 10.40 -9.80 -16.28
CA ILE A 341 10.95 -8.45 -16.48
C ILE A 341 9.88 -7.40 -16.19
N ALA A 342 8.68 -7.57 -16.74
CA ALA A 342 7.58 -6.63 -16.52
C ALA A 342 7.10 -6.62 -15.06
N MET A 343 7.00 -7.80 -14.42
CA MET A 343 6.65 -7.89 -12.99
C MET A 343 7.74 -7.32 -12.08
N ARG A 344 9.02 -7.46 -12.47
CA ARG A 344 10.14 -6.84 -11.75
C ARG A 344 10.05 -5.31 -11.76
N VAL A 345 9.71 -4.72 -12.90
CA VAL A 345 9.46 -3.28 -13.00
C VAL A 345 8.35 -2.85 -12.04
N GLU A 346 7.25 -3.60 -11.96
CA GLU A 346 6.15 -3.27 -11.04
C GLU A 346 6.54 -3.46 -9.56
N PHE A 347 7.33 -4.48 -9.25
CA PHE A 347 7.90 -4.66 -7.92
C PHE A 347 8.78 -3.48 -7.53
N ASP A 348 9.70 -3.06 -8.39
CA ASP A 348 10.59 -1.94 -8.16
C ASP A 348 9.81 -0.63 -7.99
N ASN A 349 8.76 -0.44 -8.76
CA ASN A 349 7.86 0.69 -8.66
C ASN A 349 7.08 0.72 -7.32
N ALA A 350 6.58 -0.43 -6.87
CA ALA A 350 5.92 -0.56 -5.58
C ALA A 350 6.91 -0.30 -4.42
N ALA A 351 8.16 -0.77 -4.55
CA ALA A 351 9.23 -0.53 -3.58
C ALA A 351 9.56 0.96 -3.42
N VAL A 352 9.63 1.70 -4.52
CA VAL A 352 9.86 3.16 -4.50
C VAL A 352 8.70 3.89 -3.83
N LYS A 353 7.46 3.53 -4.17
CA LYS A 353 6.26 4.10 -3.51
C LYS A 353 6.25 3.83 -2.01
N LEU A 354 6.61 2.61 -1.61
CA LEU A 354 6.72 2.25 -0.20
C LEU A 354 7.73 3.15 0.51
N LYS A 355 8.91 3.34 -0.06
CA LYS A 355 9.96 4.19 0.53
C LYS A 355 9.52 5.64 0.72
N SER A 356 8.81 6.21 -0.26
CA SER A 356 8.22 7.55 -0.15
C SER A 356 7.20 7.65 0.98
N LYS A 357 6.33 6.63 1.14
CA LYS A 357 5.34 6.59 2.22
C LYS A 357 5.99 6.44 3.59
N GLU A 358 7.02 5.59 3.72
CA GLU A 358 7.79 5.42 4.96
C GLU A 358 8.53 6.71 5.36
N ALA A 359 9.07 7.43 4.37
CA ALA A 359 9.71 8.73 4.60
C ALA A 359 8.69 9.79 5.07
N LYS A 360 7.49 9.83 4.45
CA LYS A 360 6.41 10.72 4.85
C LYS A 360 5.94 10.45 6.28
N LEU A 361 5.77 9.18 6.65
CA LEU A 361 5.38 8.81 8.01
C LEU A 361 6.48 9.17 9.02
N LYS A 362 7.76 8.97 8.66
CA LYS A 362 8.89 9.35 9.49
C LYS A 362 8.88 10.86 9.74
N ASP A 363 8.81 11.68 8.70
CA ASP A 363 8.74 13.15 8.80
C ASP A 363 7.54 13.60 9.66
N TYR A 364 6.38 12.99 9.45
CA TYR A 364 5.19 13.27 10.23
C TYR A 364 5.39 13.00 11.72
N CYS A 365 5.93 11.83 12.09
CA CYS A 365 6.18 11.48 13.48
C CYS A 365 7.27 12.37 14.11
N GLU A 366 8.33 12.71 13.37
CA GLU A 366 9.39 13.60 13.85
C GLU A 366 8.87 15.02 14.13
N LYS A 367 8.02 15.57 13.26
CA LYS A 367 7.44 16.91 13.42
C LYS A 367 6.37 16.97 14.50
N THR A 368 5.54 15.95 14.61
CA THR A 368 4.44 15.91 15.59
C THR A 368 4.86 15.40 16.97
N GLY A 369 6.06 14.81 17.11
CA GLY A 369 6.49 14.15 18.34
C GLY A 369 5.81 12.81 18.61
N LEU A 370 4.96 12.32 17.69
CA LEU A 370 4.27 11.04 17.85
C LEU A 370 5.21 9.86 17.71
N ARG A 371 5.08 8.88 18.60
CA ARG A 371 5.87 7.65 18.55
C ARG A 371 5.52 6.86 17.30
N ARG A 372 6.52 6.55 16.48
CA ARG A 372 6.40 5.63 15.36
C ARG A 372 6.50 4.19 15.82
N ASP A 373 5.47 3.39 15.56
CA ASP A 373 5.47 1.96 15.84
C ASP A 373 5.68 1.17 14.54
N ARG A 374 6.88 0.58 14.41
CA ARG A 374 7.26 -0.22 13.25
C ARG A 374 6.41 -1.49 13.09
N ASN A 375 5.91 -2.06 14.19
CA ASN A 375 5.09 -3.27 14.15
C ASN A 375 3.74 -3.02 13.45
N ARG A 376 3.21 -1.79 13.55
CA ARG A 376 1.98 -1.37 12.84
C ARG A 376 2.15 -1.21 11.34
N GLU A 377 3.38 -1.02 10.87
CA GLU A 377 3.71 -0.92 9.45
C GLU A 377 4.00 -2.28 8.82
N GLN A 378 4.18 -3.34 9.61
CA GLN A 378 4.58 -4.66 9.13
C GLN A 378 3.40 -5.52 8.70
N VAL A 379 3.60 -6.23 7.59
CA VAL A 379 2.73 -7.27 7.05
C VAL A 379 3.40 -8.63 7.04
N PHE A 380 4.73 -8.66 7.31
CA PHE A 380 5.54 -9.87 7.31
C PHE A 380 5.77 -10.35 8.73
N ALA A 381 5.99 -11.64 8.86
CA ALA A 381 6.44 -12.25 10.09
C ALA A 381 7.77 -11.64 10.58
N ALA A 382 7.92 -11.44 11.88
CA ALA A 382 9.15 -10.85 12.44
C ALA A 382 10.33 -11.85 12.47
N GLU A 383 10.06 -13.12 12.29
CA GLU A 383 10.98 -14.20 12.60
C GLU A 383 11.65 -14.78 11.38
N THR A 384 12.66 -14.17 10.90
CA THR A 384 13.82 -14.92 10.41
C THR A 384 14.97 -13.95 10.37
N GLU A 385 16.02 -14.20 11.12
CA GLU A 385 17.27 -13.43 11.03
C GLU A 385 17.79 -13.34 9.58
N ASN A 386 17.35 -14.25 8.70
CA ASN A 386 17.68 -14.29 7.27
C ASN A 386 16.46 -14.30 6.33
N GLY A 387 15.23 -14.04 6.81
CA GLY A 387 13.99 -14.19 6.04
C GLY A 387 13.42 -12.90 5.43
N ILE A 388 12.11 -12.81 5.40
CA ILE A 388 11.33 -11.78 4.69
C ILE A 388 11.66 -10.35 5.15
N ARG A 389 12.02 -10.14 6.42
CA ARG A 389 12.39 -8.82 6.93
C ARG A 389 13.70 -8.30 6.30
N ALA A 390 14.71 -9.15 6.19
CA ALA A 390 15.97 -8.84 5.51
C ALA A 390 15.76 -8.71 3.99
N TRP A 391 14.95 -9.59 3.41
CA TRP A 391 14.60 -9.57 1.99
C TRP A 391 13.82 -8.29 1.61
N GLY A 392 12.75 -7.95 2.32
CA GLY A 392 11.95 -6.75 2.04
C GLY A 392 12.78 -5.46 2.18
N LYS A 393 13.64 -5.38 3.21
CA LYS A 393 14.53 -4.24 3.43
C LYS A 393 15.63 -4.16 2.36
N SER A 394 16.27 -5.28 2.04
CA SER A 394 17.33 -5.35 1.03
C SER A 394 16.80 -5.14 -0.40
N ALA A 395 15.67 -5.77 -0.73
CA ALA A 395 15.01 -5.60 -2.02
C ALA A 395 14.55 -4.14 -2.22
N ASN A 396 13.95 -3.52 -1.21
CA ASN A 396 13.59 -2.11 -1.25
C ASN A 396 14.79 -1.19 -1.42
N GLN A 397 15.88 -1.42 -0.68
CA GLN A 397 17.09 -0.61 -0.83
C GLN A 397 17.68 -0.73 -2.23
N LYS A 398 17.81 -1.94 -2.76
CA LYS A 398 18.33 -2.18 -4.11
C LYS A 398 17.43 -1.55 -5.17
N ALA A 399 16.11 -1.70 -5.05
CA ALA A 399 15.16 -1.10 -5.99
C ALA A 399 15.21 0.44 -5.96
N VAL A 400 15.28 1.04 -4.77
CA VAL A 400 15.40 2.50 -4.62
C VAL A 400 16.74 2.99 -5.16
N GLN A 401 17.85 2.29 -4.88
CA GLN A 401 19.16 2.66 -5.42
C GLN A 401 19.21 2.53 -6.94
N ALA A 402 18.64 1.46 -7.51
CA ALA A 402 18.55 1.28 -8.95
C ALA A 402 17.69 2.37 -9.61
N ALA A 403 16.54 2.69 -9.00
CA ALA A 403 15.65 3.74 -9.47
C ALA A 403 16.30 5.13 -9.37
N GLN A 404 17.01 5.42 -8.28
CA GLN A 404 17.74 6.67 -8.11
C GLN A 404 18.88 6.78 -9.12
N LYS A 405 19.66 5.71 -9.29
CA LYS A 405 20.76 5.68 -10.28
C LYS A 405 20.23 5.88 -11.71
N HIS A 406 19.13 5.23 -12.07
CA HIS A 406 18.49 5.41 -13.36
C HIS A 406 18.01 6.86 -13.57
N TYR A 407 17.35 7.41 -12.55
CA TYR A 407 16.90 8.81 -12.57
C TYR A 407 18.06 9.80 -12.67
N ASP A 408 19.17 9.57 -11.96
CA ASP A 408 20.33 10.45 -11.98
C ASP A 408 21.05 10.42 -13.34
N ILE A 409 21.19 9.24 -13.94
CA ILE A 409 21.74 9.08 -15.30
C ILE A 409 20.83 9.82 -16.28
N TRP A 410 19.56 9.56 -16.22
CA TRP A 410 18.54 10.14 -17.07
C TRP A 410 18.51 11.68 -16.94
N ARG A 411 18.54 12.21 -15.72
CA ARG A 411 18.58 13.65 -15.46
C ARG A 411 19.84 14.33 -16.01
N LYS A 412 20.99 13.66 -15.96
CA LYS A 412 22.23 14.16 -16.58
C LYS A 412 22.13 14.24 -18.09
N SER A 413 21.42 13.30 -18.71
CA SER A 413 21.28 13.24 -20.17
C SER A 413 20.38 14.35 -20.72
N ILE A 414 19.34 14.74 -20.01
CA ILE A 414 18.32 15.67 -20.51
C ILE A 414 18.38 17.09 -19.94
N GLY A 415 19.28 17.35 -18.99
CA GLY A 415 19.39 18.65 -18.33
C GLY A 415 18.37 18.86 -17.21
N ALA A 416 18.59 19.90 -16.39
CA ALA A 416 17.84 20.08 -15.14
C ALA A 416 16.49 20.79 -15.29
N ASP A 417 16.31 21.58 -16.34
CA ASP A 417 15.20 22.54 -16.41
C ASP A 417 13.88 21.93 -16.83
N ASP A 418 13.91 20.92 -17.69
CA ASP A 418 12.71 20.25 -18.24
C ASP A 418 12.39 18.90 -17.59
N THR A 419 13.15 18.49 -16.58
CA THR A 419 12.97 17.20 -15.93
C THR A 419 12.07 17.29 -14.71
N PRO A 420 11.36 16.19 -14.35
CA PRO A 420 10.78 16.09 -13.03
C PRO A 420 11.84 16.36 -11.96
N LYS A 421 11.64 17.38 -11.13
CA LYS A 421 12.65 17.85 -10.15
C LYS A 421 12.99 16.84 -9.05
N THR A 422 12.16 15.81 -8.89
CA THR A 422 12.35 14.74 -7.89
C THR A 422 12.05 13.38 -8.48
N LEU A 423 12.68 12.34 -7.93
CA LEU A 423 12.38 10.94 -8.27
C LEU A 423 10.87 10.63 -8.10
N ALA A 424 10.21 11.20 -7.07
CA ALA A 424 8.78 11.03 -6.87
C ALA A 424 7.95 11.59 -8.03
N LYS A 425 8.26 12.80 -8.53
CA LYS A 425 7.58 13.39 -9.71
C LYS A 425 7.85 12.63 -11.00
N TYR A 426 9.07 12.10 -11.17
CA TYR A 426 9.40 11.23 -12.29
C TYR A 426 8.53 9.97 -12.31
N TYR A 427 8.36 9.33 -11.14
CA TYR A 427 7.49 8.16 -11.04
C TYR A 427 5.99 8.50 -11.09
N GLU A 428 5.59 9.64 -10.58
CA GLU A 428 4.22 10.14 -10.74
C GLU A 428 3.85 10.30 -12.22
N MET A 429 4.74 10.90 -13.01
CA MET A 429 4.58 11.00 -14.47
C MET A 429 4.47 9.61 -15.10
N LYS A 430 5.36 8.69 -14.77
CA LYS A 430 5.36 7.31 -15.26
C LYS A 430 4.04 6.58 -15.02
N TYR A 431 3.36 6.85 -13.89
CA TYR A 431 2.12 6.17 -13.52
C TYR A 431 0.85 6.88 -13.97
N ASN A 432 0.86 8.19 -13.96
CA ASN A 432 -0.34 8.99 -14.19
C ASN A 432 -0.40 9.55 -15.61
N ASN A 433 0.73 9.60 -16.32
CA ASN A 433 0.79 10.08 -17.69
C ASN A 433 1.79 9.26 -18.52
N LYS A 434 1.38 8.04 -18.87
CA LYS A 434 2.22 7.08 -19.60
C LYS A 434 2.75 7.66 -20.92
N THR A 435 1.92 8.39 -21.66
CA THR A 435 2.28 8.98 -22.95
C THR A 435 3.42 10.01 -22.78
N GLU A 436 3.29 10.89 -21.80
CA GLU A 436 4.31 11.88 -21.49
C GLU A 436 5.62 11.20 -21.02
N TYR A 437 5.51 10.18 -20.19
CA TYR A 437 6.66 9.41 -19.73
C TYR A 437 7.39 8.70 -20.88
N GLU A 438 6.68 8.04 -21.78
CA GLU A 438 7.26 7.36 -22.93
C GLU A 438 7.95 8.36 -23.88
N LEU A 439 7.36 9.53 -24.05
CA LEU A 439 7.93 10.60 -24.87
C LEU A 439 9.24 11.12 -24.26
N LEU A 440 9.25 11.33 -22.96
CA LEU A 440 10.41 11.78 -22.21
C LEU A 440 11.54 10.73 -22.21
N GLU A 441 11.22 9.43 -22.08
CA GLU A 441 12.18 8.33 -22.22
C GLU A 441 12.79 8.24 -23.63
N ARG A 442 11.97 8.46 -24.65
CA ARG A 442 12.46 8.52 -26.05
C ARG A 442 13.47 9.66 -26.23
N TYR A 443 13.15 10.84 -25.72
CA TYR A 443 14.04 12.00 -25.76
C TYR A 443 15.36 11.71 -25.03
N ALA A 444 15.28 11.23 -23.78
CA ALA A 444 16.47 10.93 -22.97
C ALA A 444 17.41 9.92 -23.66
N LYS A 445 16.87 8.83 -24.19
CA LYS A 445 17.65 7.83 -24.93
C LYS A 445 18.30 8.38 -26.18
N SER A 446 17.62 9.27 -26.91
CA SER A 446 18.15 9.88 -28.12
C SER A 446 19.28 10.87 -27.81
N VAL A 447 19.20 11.61 -26.72
CA VAL A 447 20.29 12.51 -26.26
C VAL A 447 21.48 11.70 -25.72
N GLU A 448 21.22 10.69 -24.88
CA GLU A 448 22.25 9.83 -24.29
C GLU A 448 23.07 9.10 -25.36
N SER A 449 22.41 8.59 -26.39
CA SER A 449 23.07 7.90 -27.51
C SER A 449 23.78 8.85 -28.47
N GLY A 450 23.64 10.18 -28.34
CA GLY A 450 24.12 11.18 -29.27
C GLY A 450 23.37 11.21 -30.61
N ALA A 451 22.25 10.49 -30.72
CA ALA A 451 21.40 10.48 -31.91
C ALA A 451 20.66 11.82 -32.11
N MET A 452 20.49 12.58 -31.04
CA MET A 452 19.87 13.92 -31.04
C MET A 452 20.82 14.94 -30.41
N THR A 453 20.78 16.17 -30.94
CA THR A 453 21.53 17.28 -30.34
C THR A 453 20.95 17.66 -28.97
N PRO A 454 21.79 17.88 -27.93
CA PRO A 454 21.33 18.36 -26.64
C PRO A 454 20.95 19.86 -26.63
N LEU A 455 21.08 20.54 -27.76
CA LEU A 455 20.67 21.95 -27.92
C LEU A 455 19.16 22.14 -27.95
N ILE A 456 18.41 21.06 -28.22
CA ILE A 456 16.95 21.04 -28.06
C ILE A 456 16.61 20.41 -26.72
N ASN A 457 15.85 21.13 -25.89
CA ASN A 457 15.35 20.60 -24.63
C ASN A 457 14.11 19.73 -24.83
N TYR A 458 13.64 19.07 -23.78
CA TYR A 458 12.48 18.19 -23.86
C TYR A 458 11.20 18.90 -24.34
N SER A 459 10.99 20.14 -23.87
CA SER A 459 9.84 20.95 -24.29
C SER A 459 9.87 21.24 -25.79
N GLY A 460 11.03 21.59 -26.33
CA GLY A 460 11.23 21.77 -27.76
C GLY A 460 11.04 20.49 -28.57
N PHE A 461 11.53 19.36 -28.06
CA PHE A 461 11.30 18.04 -28.68
C PHE A 461 9.81 17.68 -28.74
N LYS A 462 9.08 17.91 -27.65
CA LYS A 462 7.64 17.70 -27.59
C LYS A 462 6.88 18.60 -28.58
N SER A 463 7.23 19.88 -28.63
CA SER A 463 6.64 20.82 -29.58
C SER A 463 6.89 20.39 -31.03
N LEU A 464 8.08 19.91 -31.33
CA LEU A 464 8.41 19.37 -32.66
C LEU A 464 7.57 18.15 -33.04
N ILE A 465 7.36 17.22 -32.11
CA ILE A 465 6.50 16.05 -32.36
C ILE A 465 5.05 16.50 -32.64
N ASN A 466 4.54 17.46 -31.87
CA ASN A 466 3.22 18.01 -32.11
C ASN A 466 3.14 18.69 -33.49
N GLU A 467 4.14 19.47 -33.87
CA GLU A 467 4.22 20.10 -35.17
C GLU A 467 4.26 19.09 -36.32
N ILE A 468 5.03 17.99 -36.18
CA ILE A 468 5.05 16.89 -37.16
C ILE A 468 3.66 16.25 -37.27
N ASN A 469 2.99 16.02 -36.13
CA ASN A 469 1.66 15.45 -36.12
C ASN A 469 0.63 16.37 -36.78
N GLU A 470 0.70 17.66 -36.57
CA GLU A 470 -0.24 18.64 -37.13
C GLU A 470 0.01 18.92 -38.61
N GLN A 471 1.26 19.00 -39.04
CA GLN A 471 1.61 19.47 -40.38
C GLN A 471 1.94 18.35 -41.38
N ILE A 472 2.36 17.19 -40.92
CA ILE A 472 2.86 16.09 -41.78
C ILE A 472 1.99 14.84 -41.66
N VAL A 473 1.56 14.45 -40.46
CA VAL A 473 0.68 13.28 -40.30
C VAL A 473 -0.70 13.61 -40.90
N GLY A 474 -1.20 12.70 -41.71
CA GLY A 474 -2.46 12.89 -42.44
C GLY A 474 -2.32 13.44 -43.86
N ILE A 475 -1.16 13.99 -44.27
CA ILE A 475 -0.99 14.44 -45.65
C ILE A 475 -0.85 13.28 -46.63
N SER A 476 -1.28 13.48 -47.87
CA SER A 476 -0.99 12.59 -48.98
C SER A 476 0.32 12.99 -49.67
N THR A 477 1.15 12.01 -50.00
CA THR A 477 2.39 12.21 -50.76
C THR A 477 2.07 12.32 -52.28
N SER A 478 3.08 12.62 -53.09
CA SER A 478 2.96 12.63 -54.56
C SER A 478 2.59 11.28 -55.20
N THR A 479 2.61 10.20 -54.41
CA THR A 479 2.21 8.84 -54.82
C THR A 479 0.95 8.36 -54.10
N ASP A 480 0.11 9.27 -53.62
CA ASP A 480 -1.13 9.03 -52.87
C ASP A 480 -0.96 8.21 -51.57
N LEU A 481 0.28 8.10 -51.05
CA LEU A 481 0.53 7.46 -49.77
C LEU A 481 0.21 8.43 -48.62
N ILE A 482 -0.69 8.04 -47.73
CA ILE A 482 -1.02 8.84 -46.53
C ILE A 482 0.00 8.62 -45.45
N ILE A 483 0.60 9.68 -44.92
CA ILE A 483 1.50 9.65 -43.77
C ILE A 483 0.67 9.43 -42.50
N ARG A 484 0.99 8.39 -41.72
CA ARG A 484 0.23 8.00 -40.52
C ARG A 484 0.96 8.15 -39.21
N SER A 485 2.30 8.07 -39.23
CA SER A 485 3.12 8.11 -38.02
C SER A 485 4.58 8.46 -38.33
N GLN A 486 5.37 8.69 -37.31
CA GLN A 486 6.81 8.92 -37.39
C GLN A 486 7.58 8.03 -36.43
N SER A 487 8.71 7.51 -36.86
CA SER A 487 9.67 6.80 -36.01
C SER A 487 10.49 7.78 -35.15
N ASN A 488 11.04 7.31 -34.02
CA ASN A 488 11.95 8.11 -33.22
C ASN A 488 13.18 8.56 -34.03
N HIS A 489 13.71 7.66 -34.86
CA HIS A 489 14.84 7.95 -35.74
C HIS A 489 14.54 9.07 -36.75
N PHE A 490 13.30 9.17 -37.23
CA PHE A 490 12.88 10.30 -38.08
C PHE A 490 12.96 11.63 -37.32
N VAL A 491 12.42 11.68 -36.11
CA VAL A 491 12.44 12.89 -35.25
C VAL A 491 13.87 13.29 -34.92
N GLU A 492 14.73 12.35 -34.57
CA GLU A 492 16.17 12.60 -34.36
C GLU A 492 16.83 13.25 -35.56
N ARG A 493 16.43 12.84 -36.77
CA ARG A 493 16.97 13.39 -38.01
C ARG A 493 16.38 14.75 -38.38
N VAL A 494 15.16 15.05 -37.98
CA VAL A 494 14.56 16.38 -38.13
C VAL A 494 15.28 17.39 -37.26
N VAL A 495 15.61 17.03 -36.02
CA VAL A 495 16.35 17.89 -35.09
C VAL A 495 17.80 18.07 -35.51
N GLY A 496 18.46 16.99 -35.93
CA GLY A 496 19.88 16.93 -36.18
C GLY A 496 20.65 16.22 -35.06
N THR A 497 21.92 15.90 -35.31
CA THR A 497 22.76 15.13 -34.39
C THR A 497 24.02 15.84 -34.02
N MET A 498 24.46 15.78 -32.75
CA MET A 498 25.81 16.18 -32.35
C MET A 498 26.88 15.18 -32.83
N LYS A 499 26.54 13.89 -32.72
CA LYS A 499 27.42 12.80 -33.14
C LYS A 499 26.57 11.64 -33.62
N ASP A 500 26.66 11.31 -34.90
CA ASP A 500 25.96 10.13 -35.42
C ASP A 500 26.58 8.84 -34.83
N PRO A 501 25.82 7.98 -34.14
CA PRO A 501 26.33 6.77 -33.51
C PRO A 501 27.05 5.81 -34.46
N LYS A 502 26.70 5.84 -35.76
CA LYS A 502 27.27 4.94 -36.77
C LYS A 502 28.60 5.45 -37.37
N ASN A 503 28.78 6.74 -37.52
CA ASN A 503 29.91 7.30 -38.26
C ASN A 503 30.57 8.51 -37.59
N GLY A 504 30.10 8.90 -36.40
CA GLY A 504 30.66 10.00 -35.61
C GLY A 504 30.50 11.40 -36.22
N LYS A 505 29.74 11.57 -37.32
CA LYS A 505 29.55 12.83 -38.00
C LYS A 505 28.38 13.64 -37.41
N ILE A 506 28.58 14.97 -37.35
CA ILE A 506 27.49 15.93 -37.02
C ILE A 506 26.57 16.05 -38.23
N ARG A 507 25.26 16.12 -38.00
CA ARG A 507 24.26 16.37 -39.05
C ARG A 507 23.34 17.51 -38.65
N ASN A 508 23.10 18.39 -39.58
CA ASN A 508 22.09 19.45 -39.45
C ASN A 508 20.70 18.86 -39.50
N GLY A 509 19.78 19.51 -38.84
CA GLY A 509 18.33 19.20 -38.93
C GLY A 509 17.72 19.59 -40.28
N VAL A 510 16.43 19.28 -40.42
CA VAL A 510 15.63 19.59 -41.63
C VAL A 510 14.34 20.26 -41.21
N SER A 511 13.95 21.34 -41.89
CA SER A 511 12.71 22.04 -41.55
C SER A 511 11.46 21.23 -41.92
N ILE A 512 10.38 21.40 -41.15
CA ILE A 512 9.09 20.75 -41.40
C ILE A 512 8.53 21.14 -42.78
N LEU A 513 8.71 22.39 -43.18
CA LEU A 513 8.28 22.87 -44.50
C LEU A 513 8.99 22.14 -45.64
N ASP A 514 10.32 21.92 -45.52
CA ASP A 514 11.08 21.18 -46.52
C ASP A 514 10.66 19.71 -46.62
N ILE A 515 10.35 19.12 -45.47
CA ILE A 515 9.81 17.75 -45.39
C ILE A 515 8.48 17.65 -46.12
N LYS A 516 7.55 18.56 -45.81
CA LYS A 516 6.23 18.64 -46.44
C LYS A 516 6.33 18.83 -47.95
N ALA A 517 7.13 19.78 -48.38
CA ALA A 517 7.39 20.05 -49.81
C ALA A 517 7.98 18.82 -50.50
N THR A 518 8.95 18.16 -49.89
CA THR A 518 9.56 16.93 -50.42
C THR A 518 8.58 15.76 -50.54
N LEU A 519 7.65 15.60 -49.63
CA LEU A 519 6.64 14.52 -49.71
C LEU A 519 5.59 14.82 -50.78
N GLN A 520 5.16 16.08 -50.93
CA GLN A 520 4.09 16.47 -51.84
C GLN A 520 4.59 16.74 -53.30
N LYS A 521 5.77 17.30 -53.44
CA LYS A 521 6.35 17.69 -54.72
C LYS A 521 7.83 17.30 -54.84
N PRO A 522 8.17 16.00 -54.76
CA PRO A 522 9.57 15.55 -54.97
C PRO A 522 9.96 15.70 -56.44
N TYR A 523 11.21 16.00 -56.70
CA TYR A 523 11.74 15.92 -58.06
C TYR A 523 12.04 14.46 -58.47
N LYS A 524 12.16 13.53 -57.50
CA LYS A 524 12.35 12.10 -57.74
C LYS A 524 11.76 11.26 -56.65
N VAL A 525 11.05 10.22 -57.05
CA VAL A 525 10.59 9.13 -56.16
C VAL A 525 11.39 7.88 -56.48
N GLY A 526 11.97 7.24 -55.44
CA GLY A 526 12.75 6.04 -55.57
C GLY A 526 11.91 4.80 -55.77
N LYS A 527 12.56 3.66 -56.14
CA LYS A 527 11.90 2.34 -56.10
C LYS A 527 11.75 1.87 -54.66
N ILE A 528 10.75 1.01 -54.40
CA ILE A 528 10.60 0.35 -53.12
C ILE A 528 11.82 -0.53 -52.86
N LYS A 529 12.41 -0.39 -51.68
CA LYS A 529 13.52 -1.24 -51.19
C LYS A 529 13.08 -1.95 -49.93
N TYR A 530 13.57 -3.18 -49.73
CA TYR A 530 13.32 -3.98 -48.55
C TYR A 530 14.59 -4.03 -47.69
N ASP A 531 14.43 -3.94 -46.39
CA ASP A 531 15.52 -4.17 -45.45
C ASP A 531 15.75 -5.67 -45.18
N ASN A 532 16.70 -6.01 -44.31
CA ASN A 532 17.01 -7.41 -43.99
C ASN A 532 15.86 -8.17 -43.30
N ASN A 533 14.88 -7.45 -42.78
CA ASN A 533 13.69 -7.98 -42.13
C ASN A 533 12.46 -7.99 -43.05
N GLY A 534 12.64 -7.65 -44.32
CA GLY A 534 11.58 -7.61 -45.32
C GLY A 534 10.69 -6.35 -45.23
N SER A 535 11.05 -5.35 -44.43
CA SER A 535 10.26 -4.12 -44.29
C SER A 535 10.47 -3.19 -45.48
N PRO A 536 9.39 -2.76 -46.20
CA PRO A 536 9.52 -1.92 -47.37
C PRO A 536 9.81 -0.45 -47.02
N SER A 537 10.54 0.21 -47.88
CA SER A 537 10.82 1.65 -47.80
C SER A 537 10.86 2.31 -49.16
N ILE A 538 10.29 3.51 -49.27
CA ILE A 538 10.33 4.36 -50.47
C ILE A 538 10.95 5.71 -50.10
N ARG A 539 11.75 6.28 -51.02
CA ARG A 539 12.43 7.53 -50.78
C ARG A 539 11.92 8.62 -51.73
N TYR A 540 11.49 9.71 -51.12
CA TYR A 540 11.14 10.95 -51.80
C TYR A 540 12.33 11.91 -51.73
N SER A 541 12.75 12.48 -52.85
CA SER A 541 13.88 13.40 -52.94
C SER A 541 13.37 14.77 -53.38
N GLY A 542 13.53 15.77 -52.53
CA GLY A 542 13.24 17.18 -52.75
C GLY A 542 14.52 18.02 -52.82
N ASP A 543 14.36 19.33 -53.02
CA ASP A 543 15.48 20.24 -53.18
C ASP A 543 16.39 20.32 -51.96
N ASN A 544 15.80 20.34 -50.76
CA ASN A 544 16.52 20.52 -49.50
C ASN A 544 16.70 19.26 -48.69
N CYS A 545 15.91 18.23 -48.91
CA CYS A 545 16.00 16.99 -48.14
C CYS A 545 15.53 15.73 -48.90
N GLN A 546 15.80 14.59 -48.30
CA GLN A 546 15.29 13.29 -48.72
C GLN A 546 14.54 12.67 -47.58
N VAL A 547 13.29 12.25 -47.82
CA VAL A 547 12.40 11.61 -46.84
C VAL A 547 12.19 10.17 -47.22
N THR A 548 12.38 9.25 -46.26
CA THR A 548 12.11 7.82 -46.45
C THR A 548 10.86 7.44 -45.64
N VAL A 549 9.92 6.78 -46.31
CA VAL A 549 8.62 6.38 -45.74
C VAL A 549 8.44 4.87 -45.94
N ASN A 550 7.77 4.20 -45.00
CA ASN A 550 7.31 2.83 -45.19
C ASN A 550 5.98 2.86 -45.97
N PRO A 551 5.95 2.35 -47.22
CA PRO A 551 4.77 2.43 -48.06
C PRO A 551 3.60 1.54 -47.58
N SER A 552 3.86 0.52 -46.73
CA SER A 552 2.82 -0.38 -46.24
C SER A 552 1.97 0.26 -45.13
N ASN A 553 2.54 1.15 -44.31
CA ASN A 553 1.86 1.72 -43.15
C ASN A 553 1.93 3.25 -43.03
N GLY A 554 2.59 3.93 -43.97
CA GLY A 554 2.72 5.39 -43.96
C GLY A 554 3.63 5.95 -42.86
N ASN A 555 4.49 5.12 -42.26
CA ASN A 555 5.39 5.57 -41.19
C ASN A 555 6.63 6.28 -41.75
N LEU A 556 6.92 7.49 -41.27
CA LEU A 556 8.16 8.20 -41.58
C LEU A 556 9.34 7.51 -40.90
N ILE A 557 10.31 7.00 -41.69
CA ILE A 557 11.45 6.22 -41.19
C ILE A 557 12.63 7.14 -40.87
N GLN A 558 13.01 8.00 -41.83
CA GLN A 558 14.13 8.94 -41.66
C GLN A 558 14.05 10.11 -42.64
N VAL A 559 14.73 11.20 -42.30
CA VAL A 559 14.99 12.33 -43.18
C VAL A 559 16.49 12.66 -43.18
N ASN A 560 17.01 13.09 -44.32
CA ASN A 560 18.36 13.53 -44.44
C ASN A 560 18.42 14.87 -45.20
N PRO A 561 19.18 15.86 -44.70
CA PRO A 561 19.42 17.07 -45.46
C PRO A 561 20.17 16.74 -46.74
N ARG A 562 19.83 17.44 -47.79
CA ARG A 562 20.57 17.35 -49.06
C ARG A 562 21.60 18.43 -49.09
N LYS A 563 22.84 18.09 -49.35
CA LYS A 563 23.86 19.10 -49.71
C LYS A 563 23.44 19.66 -51.07
N LYS A 564 23.19 20.95 -51.16
CA LYS A 564 23.13 21.65 -52.46
C LYS A 564 24.44 21.33 -53.16
N GLY A 565 24.36 20.76 -54.34
CA GLY A 565 25.45 20.12 -55.01
C GLY A 565 26.72 20.98 -55.14
N VAL A 566 27.85 20.29 -55.00
CA VAL A 566 29.02 20.58 -55.76
C VAL A 566 28.82 19.97 -57.13
#